data_e6c5287f463f6b1596bcd71467c4ba81
#
_entry.id   e6c5287f463f6b1596bcd71467c4ba81
#
_cell.length_a   1.000
_cell.length_b   1.000
_cell.length_c   1.000
_cell.angle_alpha   90.00
_cell.angle_beta   90.00
_cell.angle_gamma   90.00
#
_symmetry.space_group_name_H-M   'P 1'
#
loop_
_entity.id
_entity.type
_entity.pdbx_description
1 polymer ?
#
loop_
_entity_poly.entity_id
_entity_poly.type
_entity_poly.pdbx_seq_one_letter_code
_entity_poly.pdbx_strand_id
1 'polypeptide(L)'
;QLYEHSVAQVSGNLWFAPICSDGTPRGVFCIEERNGEWQWHHRMLGRGADDRLVVWREGQVDGSDEYVVVKVVGWDDKWRVEWSENGVSMGAMEQVEMYDPDYMHYVEYEADYGKKYLERLRRSATLRSHYYRLRRTVENSEITITATDRFGRKFEAKL
;
A
#
# COMPACT_ATOMS: atom_id res chain seq x y z
N GLN A 1 28.65 -0.11 -3.43
CA GLN A 1 27.36 -0.75 -3.72
C GLN A 1 26.49 0.26 -4.49
N LEU A 2 25.91 -0.17 -5.62
CA LEU A 2 25.00 0.66 -6.42
C LEU A 2 23.57 0.38 -5.93
N TYR A 3 22.80 1.43 -5.65
CA TYR A 3 21.37 1.34 -5.36
C TYR A 3 20.59 1.81 -6.57
N GLU A 4 19.62 1.03 -6.99
CA GLU A 4 18.64 1.40 -8.00
C GLU A 4 17.25 1.47 -7.38
N HIS A 5 16.51 2.53 -7.67
CA HIS A 5 15.15 2.73 -7.21
C HIS A 5 14.21 2.89 -8.39
N SER A 6 13.30 1.95 -8.56
CA SER A 6 12.15 2.11 -9.44
C SER A 6 11.06 2.87 -8.68
N VAL A 7 10.70 4.05 -9.18
CA VAL A 7 9.74 4.91 -8.49
C VAL A 7 8.40 4.99 -9.22
N ALA A 8 7.33 5.18 -8.47
CA ALA A 8 6.00 5.37 -9.02
C ALA A 8 5.90 6.67 -9.81
N GLN A 9 5.09 6.65 -10.86
CA GLN A 9 4.87 7.80 -11.71
C GLN A 9 3.87 8.79 -11.08
N VAL A 10 4.18 10.07 -11.15
CA VAL A 10 3.26 11.16 -10.77
C VAL A 10 1.95 11.14 -11.59
N SER A 11 2.03 10.64 -12.83
CA SER A 11 0.88 10.55 -13.75
C SER A 11 -0.10 9.41 -13.43
N GLY A 12 0.26 8.50 -12.53
CA GLY A 12 -0.45 7.24 -12.41
C GLY A 12 -0.18 6.30 -13.59
N ASN A 13 -1.03 5.29 -13.82
CA ASN A 13 -0.80 4.36 -14.90
C ASN A 13 -1.16 4.96 -16.27
N LEU A 14 -0.14 5.22 -17.09
CA LEU A 14 -0.26 5.64 -18.49
C LEU A 14 -1.14 6.90 -18.71
N TRP A 15 -1.32 7.75 -17.70
CA TRP A 15 -2.25 8.89 -17.67
C TRP A 15 -3.76 8.49 -17.70
N PHE A 16 -4.07 7.21 -17.75
CA PHE A 16 -5.45 6.72 -17.80
C PHE A 16 -6.02 6.36 -16.43
N ALA A 17 -5.18 6.14 -15.43
CA ALA A 17 -5.62 5.83 -14.09
C ALA A 17 -4.97 6.78 -13.06
N PRO A 18 -5.69 7.15 -11.99
CA PRO A 18 -5.19 8.05 -10.94
C PRO A 18 -4.18 7.37 -9.99
N ILE A 19 -3.90 6.09 -10.20
CA ILE A 19 -3.02 5.24 -9.41
C ILE A 19 -2.15 4.41 -10.34
N CYS A 20 -0.97 4.00 -9.91
CA CYS A 20 -0.09 3.13 -10.69
C CYS A 20 -0.63 1.68 -10.76
N SER A 21 -0.21 0.92 -11.77
CA SER A 21 -0.71 -0.45 -12.00
C SER A 21 -0.31 -1.46 -10.93
N ASP A 22 0.64 -1.12 -10.09
CA ASP A 22 1.08 -1.87 -8.92
C ASP A 22 0.38 -1.42 -7.62
N GLY A 23 -0.58 -0.47 -7.73
CA GLY A 23 -1.28 0.10 -6.60
C GLY A 23 -0.54 1.22 -5.87
N THR A 24 0.65 1.61 -6.32
CA THR A 24 1.34 2.75 -5.70
C THR A 24 0.59 4.04 -6.04
N PRO A 25 0.13 4.80 -5.04
CA PRO A 25 -0.51 6.08 -5.27
C PRO A 25 0.42 7.07 -5.96
N ARG A 26 -0.14 7.97 -6.75
CA ARG A 26 0.64 9.06 -7.36
C ARG A 26 1.40 9.83 -6.29
N GLY A 27 2.65 10.14 -6.57
CA GLY A 27 3.50 10.79 -5.58
C GLY A 27 4.87 11.15 -6.11
N VAL A 28 5.73 11.52 -5.19
CA VAL A 28 7.14 11.83 -5.44
C VAL A 28 8.02 10.97 -4.55
N PHE A 29 9.17 10.58 -5.08
CA PHE A 29 10.18 9.87 -4.31
C PHE A 29 11.16 10.91 -3.75
N CYS A 30 11.23 10.98 -2.43
CA CYS A 30 12.12 11.89 -1.72
C CYS A 30 13.38 11.15 -1.29
N ILE A 31 14.54 11.74 -1.55
CA ILE A 31 15.83 11.25 -1.05
C ILE A 31 16.42 12.36 -0.19
N GLU A 32 16.82 12.03 1.01
CA GLU A 32 17.36 12.96 2.01
C GLU A 32 18.65 12.40 2.59
N GLU A 33 19.59 13.28 2.89
CA GLU A 33 20.73 12.93 3.75
C GLU A 33 20.38 13.24 5.20
N ARG A 34 20.52 12.25 6.09
CA ARG A 34 20.37 12.41 7.53
C ARG A 34 21.56 11.79 8.26
N ASN A 35 22.30 12.60 8.97
CA ASN A 35 23.48 12.18 9.75
C ASN A 35 24.52 11.39 8.92
N GLY A 36 24.75 11.78 7.67
CA GLY A 36 25.71 11.12 6.76
C GLY A 36 25.15 9.87 6.07
N GLU A 37 23.88 9.55 6.27
CA GLU A 37 23.22 8.41 5.64
C GLU A 37 22.10 8.87 4.70
N TRP A 38 22.04 8.25 3.52
CA TRP A 38 20.97 8.48 2.57
C TRP A 38 19.72 7.73 3.01
N GLN A 39 18.62 8.49 3.19
CA GLN A 39 17.29 7.96 3.47
C GLN A 39 16.34 8.34 2.36
N TRP A 40 15.29 7.55 2.16
CA TRP A 40 14.29 7.78 1.13
C TRP A 40 12.89 7.42 1.58
N HIS A 41 11.91 7.95 0.89
CA HIS A 41 10.51 7.63 1.08
C HIS A 41 9.67 8.09 -0.11
N HIS A 42 8.55 7.42 -0.31
CA HIS A 42 7.52 7.86 -1.23
C HIS A 42 6.56 8.81 -0.51
N ARG A 43 6.27 9.97 -1.10
CA ARG A 43 5.28 10.93 -0.60
C ARG A 43 4.09 10.97 -1.54
N MET A 44 2.93 10.55 -1.05
CA MET A 44 1.68 10.53 -1.81
C MET A 44 1.15 11.95 -2.03
N LEU A 45 0.64 12.23 -3.22
CA LEU A 45 -0.05 13.48 -3.51
C LEU A 45 -1.38 13.55 -2.76
N GLY A 46 -1.66 14.70 -2.14
CA GLY A 46 -2.91 14.94 -1.41
C GLY A 46 -3.03 14.20 -0.07
N ARG A 47 -1.95 13.59 0.41
CA ARG A 47 -1.88 12.88 1.70
C ARG A 47 -0.86 13.54 2.64
N GLY A 48 -0.96 13.23 3.91
CA GLY A 48 0.01 13.64 4.92
C GLY A 48 1.43 13.16 4.59
N ALA A 49 2.44 13.87 5.09
CA ALA A 49 3.84 13.54 4.83
C ALA A 49 4.23 12.15 5.36
N ASP A 50 3.54 11.69 6.42
CA ASP A 50 3.80 10.42 7.09
C ASP A 50 2.77 9.33 6.75
N ASP A 51 1.82 9.63 5.85
CA ASP A 51 0.89 8.60 5.38
C ASP A 51 1.65 7.55 4.57
N ARG A 52 1.63 6.31 5.05
CA ARG A 52 2.29 5.16 4.41
C ARG A 52 1.38 3.95 4.31
N LEU A 53 0.25 3.98 5.01
CA LEU A 53 -0.67 2.88 5.09
C LEU A 53 -1.99 3.24 4.40
N VAL A 54 -2.43 2.36 3.51
CA VAL A 54 -3.80 2.36 2.99
C VAL A 54 -4.47 1.12 3.55
N VAL A 55 -5.60 1.29 4.20
CA VAL A 55 -6.26 0.21 4.94
C VAL A 55 -7.67 0.00 4.40
N TRP A 56 -7.99 -1.22 4.09
CA TRP A 56 -9.34 -1.68 3.77
C TRP A 56 -9.84 -2.56 4.92
N ARG A 57 -11.03 -2.24 5.40
CA ARG A 57 -11.72 -3.02 6.44
C ARG A 57 -12.25 -4.34 5.87
N GLU A 58 -12.67 -5.21 6.75
CA GLU A 58 -13.37 -6.44 6.40
C GLU A 58 -14.54 -6.14 5.43
N GLY A 59 -14.68 -6.96 4.38
CA GLY A 59 -15.70 -6.80 3.34
C GLY A 59 -15.43 -5.70 2.30
N GLN A 60 -14.31 -5.01 2.36
CA GLN A 60 -13.96 -3.96 1.39
C GLN A 60 -13.07 -4.44 0.23
N VAL A 61 -12.58 -5.66 0.30
CA VAL A 61 -11.72 -6.26 -0.72
C VAL A 61 -12.29 -7.58 -1.18
N ASP A 62 -12.65 -7.71 -2.44
CA ASP A 62 -13.22 -8.91 -3.03
C ASP A 62 -12.33 -10.14 -2.76
N GLY A 63 -12.95 -11.22 -2.27
CA GLY A 63 -12.23 -12.46 -1.93
C GLY A 63 -11.39 -12.38 -0.65
N SER A 64 -11.53 -11.30 0.12
CA SER A 64 -10.86 -11.09 1.42
C SER A 64 -11.84 -10.60 2.49
N ASP A 65 -13.10 -11.03 2.43
CA ASP A 65 -14.20 -10.48 3.25
C ASP A 65 -13.97 -10.58 4.76
N GLU A 66 -13.21 -11.57 5.21
CA GLU A 66 -12.90 -11.78 6.62
C GLU A 66 -11.63 -11.06 7.11
N TYR A 67 -10.96 -10.34 6.22
CA TYR A 67 -9.67 -9.74 6.51
C TYR A 67 -9.70 -8.23 6.46
N VAL A 68 -8.96 -7.61 7.38
CA VAL A 68 -8.42 -6.26 7.18
C VAL A 68 -7.20 -6.40 6.28
N VAL A 69 -7.18 -5.63 5.19
CA VAL A 69 -6.07 -5.60 4.24
C VAL A 69 -5.34 -4.28 4.35
N VAL A 70 -4.03 -4.32 4.30
CA VAL A 70 -3.16 -3.14 4.40
C VAL A 70 -2.17 -3.11 3.26
N LYS A 71 -2.09 -1.98 2.57
CA LYS A 71 -1.02 -1.68 1.62
C LYS A 71 0.00 -0.78 2.27
N VAL A 72 1.28 -1.14 2.16
CA VAL A 72 2.41 -0.32 2.61
C VAL A 72 3.01 0.43 1.43
N VAL A 73 2.90 1.76 1.44
CA VAL A 73 3.39 2.62 0.36
C VAL A 73 4.87 2.94 0.54
N GLY A 74 5.65 2.72 -0.52
CA GLY A 74 7.10 2.86 -0.49
C GLY A 74 7.81 1.68 0.19
N TRP A 75 7.16 0.54 0.23
CA TRP A 75 7.64 -0.71 0.81
C TRP A 75 8.93 -1.21 0.14
N ASP A 76 9.76 -1.85 0.94
CA ASP A 76 10.87 -2.72 0.54
C ASP A 76 10.97 -3.94 1.48
N ASP A 77 11.89 -4.86 1.19
CA ASP A 77 12.06 -6.14 1.90
C ASP A 77 12.52 -6.03 3.36
N LYS A 78 12.84 -4.84 3.84
CA LYS A 78 13.26 -4.57 5.22
C LYS A 78 12.15 -4.03 6.11
N TRP A 79 10.99 -3.74 5.53
CA TRP A 79 9.85 -3.32 6.32
C TRP A 79 9.31 -4.46 7.18
N ARG A 80 8.80 -4.10 8.35
CA ARG A 80 8.08 -5.00 9.25
C ARG A 80 6.70 -4.42 9.50
N VAL A 81 5.68 -5.27 9.41
CA VAL A 81 4.29 -4.87 9.67
C VAL A 81 3.74 -5.77 10.75
N GLU A 82 3.39 -5.16 11.87
CA GLU A 82 2.90 -5.81 13.08
C GLU A 82 1.56 -5.22 13.47
N TRP A 83 0.81 -5.93 14.26
CA TRP A 83 -0.48 -5.45 14.74
C TRP A 83 -0.75 -5.83 16.20
N SER A 84 -1.67 -5.09 16.79
CA SER A 84 -2.21 -5.38 18.11
C SER A 84 -3.74 -5.31 18.08
N GLU A 85 -4.38 -6.09 18.95
CA GLU A 85 -5.81 -6.13 19.15
C GLU A 85 -6.12 -5.79 20.60
N ASN A 86 -6.94 -4.75 20.83
CA ASN A 86 -7.23 -4.23 22.17
C ASN A 86 -5.96 -3.97 23.01
N GLY A 87 -4.89 -3.47 22.35
CA GLY A 87 -3.61 -3.20 22.99
C GLY A 87 -2.72 -4.43 23.24
N VAL A 88 -3.16 -5.63 22.90
CA VAL A 88 -2.37 -6.86 23.00
C VAL A 88 -1.67 -7.12 21.68
N SER A 89 -0.35 -7.31 21.70
CA SER A 89 0.43 -7.62 20.50
C SER A 89 0.04 -8.99 19.94
N MET A 90 -0.29 -9.01 18.66
CA MET A 90 -0.61 -10.23 17.89
C MET A 90 0.56 -10.66 16.99
N GLY A 91 1.66 -9.89 16.97
CA GLY A 91 2.84 -10.19 16.18
C GLY A 91 2.79 -9.65 14.75
N ALA A 92 3.50 -10.31 13.84
CA ALA A 92 3.58 -9.91 12.45
C ALA A 92 2.27 -10.19 11.69
N MET A 93 1.90 -9.27 10.80
CA MET A 93 0.83 -9.50 9.85
C MET A 93 1.25 -10.49 8.76
N GLU A 94 0.30 -11.22 8.22
CA GLU A 94 0.51 -12.10 7.07
C GLU A 94 0.75 -11.26 5.81
N GLN A 95 1.90 -11.43 5.17
CA GLN A 95 2.19 -10.80 3.89
C GLN A 95 1.54 -11.59 2.75
N VAL A 96 0.91 -10.89 1.81
CA VAL A 96 0.21 -11.51 0.68
C VAL A 96 0.58 -10.86 -0.64
N GLU A 97 0.51 -11.63 -1.72
CA GLU A 97 0.56 -11.09 -3.08
C GLU A 97 -0.84 -10.90 -3.61
N MET A 98 -1.13 -9.69 -4.09
CA MET A 98 -2.43 -9.39 -4.67
C MET A 98 -2.36 -8.26 -5.70
N TYR A 99 -3.39 -8.15 -6.53
CA TYR A 99 -3.66 -6.95 -7.30
C TYR A 99 -4.19 -5.87 -6.37
N ASP A 100 -3.86 -4.61 -6.68
CA ASP A 100 -4.35 -3.49 -5.88
C ASP A 100 -5.89 -3.36 -5.96
N PRO A 101 -6.59 -3.34 -4.82
CA PRO A 101 -8.05 -3.23 -4.81
C PRO A 101 -8.55 -1.91 -5.43
N ASP A 102 -7.90 -0.78 -5.14
CA ASP A 102 -8.32 0.54 -5.66
C ASP A 102 -8.08 0.62 -7.18
N TYR A 103 -6.96 0.05 -7.66
CA TYR A 103 -6.69 0.01 -9.09
C TYR A 103 -7.69 -0.86 -9.84
N MET A 104 -7.99 -2.05 -9.32
CA MET A 104 -8.97 -2.95 -9.93
C MET A 104 -10.37 -2.34 -9.92
N HIS A 105 -10.77 -1.75 -8.78
CA HIS A 105 -12.05 -1.04 -8.68
C HIS A 105 -12.17 0.10 -9.71
N TYR A 106 -11.12 0.92 -9.81
CA TYR A 106 -11.08 2.00 -10.80
C TYR A 106 -11.27 1.48 -12.23
N VAL A 107 -10.53 0.44 -12.62
CA VAL A 107 -10.58 -0.12 -13.97
C VAL A 107 -11.94 -0.73 -14.30
N GLU A 108 -12.61 -1.30 -13.31
CA GLU A 108 -13.87 -2.01 -13.51
C GLU A 108 -15.11 -1.10 -13.45
N TYR A 109 -15.07 -0.08 -12.60
CA TYR A 109 -16.28 0.69 -12.27
C TYR A 109 -16.18 2.19 -12.55
N GLU A 110 -14.99 2.77 -12.58
CA GLU A 110 -14.83 4.23 -12.69
C GLU A 110 -14.26 4.68 -14.03
N ALA A 111 -13.41 3.86 -14.66
CA ALA A 111 -12.72 4.25 -15.88
C ALA A 111 -13.67 4.32 -17.08
N ASP A 112 -13.90 5.53 -17.57
CA ASP A 112 -14.74 5.79 -18.77
C ASP A 112 -13.86 5.88 -20.03
N TYR A 113 -13.40 4.73 -20.50
CA TYR A 113 -12.59 4.61 -21.71
C TYR A 113 -13.15 3.53 -22.65
N GLY A 114 -12.84 3.66 -23.92
CA GLY A 114 -13.19 2.61 -24.90
C GLY A 114 -12.53 1.27 -24.55
N LYS A 115 -13.20 0.18 -24.95
CA LYS A 115 -12.84 -1.22 -24.63
C LYS A 115 -11.33 -1.53 -24.74
N LYS A 116 -10.66 -1.05 -25.79
CA LYS A 116 -9.23 -1.25 -26.02
C LYS A 116 -8.36 -0.71 -24.88
N TYR A 117 -8.71 0.45 -24.33
CA TYR A 117 -7.97 1.06 -23.24
C TYR A 117 -8.25 0.37 -21.91
N LEU A 118 -9.50 -0.02 -21.65
CA LEU A 118 -9.85 -0.81 -20.46
C LEU A 118 -9.12 -2.15 -20.43
N GLU A 119 -9.05 -2.86 -21.56
CA GLU A 119 -8.27 -4.09 -21.67
C GLU A 119 -6.77 -3.87 -21.45
N ARG A 120 -6.24 -2.73 -21.88
CA ARG A 120 -4.84 -2.36 -21.62
C ARG A 120 -4.61 -2.10 -20.13
N LEU A 121 -5.49 -1.37 -19.45
CA LEU A 121 -5.40 -1.12 -18.02
C LEU A 121 -5.48 -2.43 -17.23
N ARG A 122 -6.44 -3.30 -17.51
CA ARG A 122 -6.54 -4.62 -16.87
C ARG A 122 -5.28 -5.45 -17.02
N ARG A 123 -4.71 -5.51 -18.23
CA ARG A 123 -3.46 -6.26 -18.49
C ARG A 123 -2.23 -5.65 -17.86
N SER A 124 -2.24 -4.37 -17.51
CA SER A 124 -1.13 -3.72 -16.84
C SER A 124 -1.15 -3.92 -15.32
N ALA A 125 -2.27 -4.37 -14.73
CA ALA A 125 -2.34 -4.69 -13.31
C ALA A 125 -1.22 -5.69 -12.94
N THR A 126 -0.57 -5.43 -11.81
CA THR A 126 0.61 -6.20 -11.40
C THR A 126 0.43 -6.73 -9.99
N LEU A 127 0.63 -8.03 -9.80
CA LEU A 127 0.72 -8.64 -8.47
C LEU A 127 1.92 -8.07 -7.72
N ARG A 128 1.72 -7.72 -6.45
CA ARG A 128 2.76 -7.18 -5.58
C ARG A 128 2.62 -7.71 -4.16
N SER A 129 3.76 -7.71 -3.44
CA SER A 129 3.89 -8.26 -2.09
C SER A 129 3.90 -7.17 -1.00
N HIS A 130 3.56 -5.93 -1.31
CA HIS A 130 3.48 -4.85 -0.33
C HIS A 130 2.13 -4.75 0.36
N TYR A 131 1.40 -5.86 0.36
CA TYR A 131 0.11 -6.04 1.03
C TYR A 131 0.25 -6.99 2.19
N TYR A 132 -0.52 -6.70 3.23
CA TYR A 132 -0.59 -7.49 4.44
C TYR A 132 -2.04 -7.66 4.84
N ARG A 133 -2.34 -8.75 5.53
CA ARG A 133 -3.70 -8.99 6.04
C ARG A 133 -3.66 -9.48 7.48
N LEU A 134 -4.72 -9.19 8.19
CA LEU A 134 -5.01 -9.75 9.50
C LEU A 134 -6.48 -10.17 9.57
N ARG A 135 -6.79 -11.09 10.46
CA ARG A 135 -8.16 -11.45 10.82
C ARG A 135 -8.37 -11.10 12.28
N ARG A 136 -9.43 -10.33 12.60
CA ARG A 136 -9.82 -10.07 13.98
C ARG A 136 -10.10 -11.36 14.71
N THR A 137 -9.75 -11.40 15.99
CA THR A 137 -10.12 -12.51 16.87
C THR A 137 -11.35 -12.16 17.72
N VAL A 138 -11.62 -10.86 17.90
CA VAL A 138 -12.77 -10.34 18.64
C VAL A 138 -13.52 -9.34 17.77
N GLU A 139 -14.83 -9.52 17.64
CA GLU A 139 -15.67 -8.58 16.88
C GLU A 139 -15.64 -7.17 17.49
N ASN A 140 -15.52 -6.15 16.63
CA ASN A 140 -15.44 -4.73 17.01
C ASN A 140 -14.26 -4.38 17.94
N SER A 141 -13.21 -5.21 17.99
CA SER A 141 -12.00 -4.88 18.72
C SER A 141 -11.25 -3.68 18.13
N GLU A 142 -10.51 -2.94 18.94
CA GLU A 142 -9.60 -1.90 18.47
C GLU A 142 -8.36 -2.57 17.86
N ILE A 143 -8.09 -2.28 16.60
CA ILE A 143 -6.89 -2.74 15.90
C ILE A 143 -5.93 -1.57 15.74
N THR A 144 -4.68 -1.78 16.12
CA THR A 144 -3.57 -0.90 15.78
C THR A 144 -2.58 -1.64 14.89
N ILE A 145 -2.29 -1.09 13.73
CA ILE A 145 -1.32 -1.62 12.77
C ILE A 145 -0.10 -0.71 12.82
N THR A 146 1.08 -1.30 12.98
CA THR A 146 2.36 -0.57 13.02
C THR A 146 3.28 -1.09 11.92
N ALA A 147 3.61 -0.25 10.95
CA ALA A 147 4.62 -0.55 9.95
C ALA A 147 5.93 0.17 10.31
N THR A 148 7.03 -0.56 10.31
CA THR A 148 8.37 -0.02 10.59
C THR A 148 9.24 -0.16 9.34
N ASP A 149 9.75 0.95 8.81
CA ASP A 149 10.60 0.95 7.64
C ASP A 149 12.06 0.54 7.95
N ARG A 150 12.89 0.42 6.91
CA ARG A 150 14.32 0.07 7.05
C ARG A 150 15.14 1.06 7.88
N PHE A 151 14.66 2.28 8.04
CA PHE A 151 15.32 3.34 8.82
C PHE A 151 14.80 3.42 10.26
N GLY A 152 13.89 2.50 10.65
CA GLY A 152 13.29 2.45 11.98
C GLY A 152 12.17 3.45 12.22
N ARG A 153 11.68 4.15 11.18
CA ARG A 153 10.53 5.05 11.29
C ARG A 153 9.24 4.21 11.38
N LYS A 154 8.35 4.60 12.28
CA LYS A 154 7.09 3.91 12.52
C LYS A 154 5.91 4.70 11.97
N PHE A 155 4.99 4.00 11.35
CA PHE A 155 3.75 4.51 10.80
C PHE A 155 2.60 3.67 11.34
N GLU A 156 1.54 4.31 11.81
CA GLU A 156 0.44 3.64 12.48
C GLU A 156 -0.90 3.92 11.80
N ALA A 157 -1.76 2.92 11.81
CA ALA A 157 -3.17 3.04 11.48
C ALA A 157 -4.01 2.39 12.57
N LYS A 158 -5.15 3.01 12.90
CA LYS A 158 -6.12 2.53 13.90
C LYS A 158 -7.49 2.31 13.27
N LEU A 159 -8.16 1.24 13.71
CA LEU A 159 -9.46 0.80 13.19
C LEU A 159 -10.43 0.57 14.34
#